data_d654733c035ba1d3fa19793450b5da26
#
_entry.id   d654733c035ba1d3fa19793450b5da26
#
_cell.length_a   1.000
_cell.length_b   1.000
_cell.length_c   1.000
_cell.angle_alpha   90.00
_cell.angle_beta   90.00
_cell.angle_gamma   90.00
#
_symmetry.space_group_name_H-M   'P 1'
#
loop_
_entity.id
_entity.type
_entity.pdbx_description
1 polymer ?
#
loop_
_entity_poly.entity_id
_entity_poly.type
_entity_poly.pdbx_seq_one_letter_code
_entity_poly.pdbx_strand_id
1 'polypeptide(L)'
;MSAAALLKDRQAERAEPLLKVHGLSRLYGPEKGCQDVSFDLYPGEVLGIVGESGSGKSTLLSLLSGRCLPDAGGIDYRRKDGRWVDLYSASEAERRTLLRTEWGFVEQNPRDGLRMAVSAGANIGERLMAQGKRNYQELRAAGIDWLSQVEIDPLRIDDLPRTFSGGMQQRLQIARNLVSGPRLVFMDEPTGGLDVSVQARLLDLLRGLVRELDLAVVIVTHDLAVARLLADRLMVMRRSRVVESGLTDQILDDPQHPYSQLLVSSVLQS
;
A
#
# COMPACT_ATOMS: atom_id res chain seq x y z
N MET A 1 -20.69 2.88 -24.34
CA MET A 1 -21.21 3.24 -22.99
C MET A 1 -21.06 4.75 -22.84
N SER A 2 -22.08 5.46 -22.30
CA SER A 2 -21.99 6.92 -22.12
C SER A 2 -21.16 7.24 -20.88
N ALA A 3 -20.51 8.43 -20.87
CA ALA A 3 -19.74 8.89 -19.69
C ALA A 3 -20.56 8.90 -18.39
N ALA A 4 -21.86 9.14 -18.47
CA ALA A 4 -22.78 9.10 -17.33
C ALA A 4 -23.02 7.65 -16.80
N ALA A 5 -22.96 6.64 -17.66
CA ALA A 5 -23.06 5.24 -17.25
C ALA A 5 -21.77 4.79 -16.54
N LEU A 6 -20.61 5.22 -17.04
CA LEU A 6 -19.30 4.97 -16.43
C LEU A 6 -19.15 5.65 -15.06
N LEU A 7 -19.71 6.86 -14.89
CA LEU A 7 -19.73 7.58 -13.61
C LEU A 7 -20.66 6.90 -12.59
N LYS A 8 -21.83 6.42 -13.04
CA LYS A 8 -22.75 5.66 -12.16
C LYS A 8 -22.15 4.33 -11.73
N ASP A 9 -21.50 3.59 -12.63
CA ASP A 9 -20.82 2.34 -12.28
C ASP A 9 -19.68 2.58 -11.29
N ARG A 10 -18.86 3.62 -11.47
CA ARG A 10 -17.82 4.00 -10.50
C ARG A 10 -18.37 4.43 -9.14
N GLN A 11 -19.49 5.16 -9.09
CA GLN A 11 -20.15 5.52 -7.84
C GLN A 11 -20.76 4.32 -7.12
N ALA A 12 -21.35 3.37 -7.86
CA ALA A 12 -21.86 2.12 -7.30
C ALA A 12 -20.72 1.19 -6.80
N GLU A 13 -19.60 1.13 -7.52
CA GLU A 13 -18.40 0.39 -7.09
C GLU A 13 -17.78 0.95 -5.80
N ARG A 14 -17.83 2.27 -5.60
CA ARG A 14 -17.38 2.93 -4.36
C ARG A 14 -18.32 2.74 -3.17
N ALA A 15 -19.59 2.35 -3.41
CA ALA A 15 -20.55 2.10 -2.35
C ALA A 15 -20.31 0.77 -1.62
N GLU A 16 -19.58 -0.17 -2.23
CA GLU A 16 -19.25 -1.46 -1.64
C GLU A 16 -17.76 -1.56 -1.29
N PRO A 17 -17.42 -2.14 -0.13
CA PRO A 17 -16.03 -2.31 0.25
C PRO A 17 -15.26 -3.18 -0.77
N LEU A 18 -13.96 -2.86 -0.92
CA LEU A 18 -12.99 -3.67 -1.65
C LEU A 18 -12.41 -4.77 -0.77
N LEU A 19 -12.17 -4.45 0.51
CA LEU A 19 -11.61 -5.35 1.50
C LEU A 19 -12.44 -5.25 2.78
N LYS A 20 -12.80 -6.39 3.37
CA LYS A 20 -13.41 -6.50 4.70
C LYS A 20 -12.51 -7.28 5.62
N VAL A 21 -12.22 -6.72 6.78
CA VAL A 21 -11.37 -7.32 7.80
C VAL A 21 -12.19 -7.57 9.05
N HIS A 22 -12.18 -8.81 9.57
CA HIS A 22 -13.05 -9.24 10.66
C HIS A 22 -12.23 -9.88 11.77
N GLY A 23 -12.14 -9.22 12.94
CA GLY A 23 -11.55 -9.75 14.16
C GLY A 23 -10.11 -10.25 14.02
N LEU A 24 -9.36 -9.65 13.08
CA LEU A 24 -8.05 -10.14 12.67
C LEU A 24 -7.05 -10.07 13.83
N SER A 25 -6.45 -11.21 14.17
CA SER A 25 -5.55 -11.32 15.32
C SER A 25 -4.34 -12.19 15.00
N ARG A 26 -3.18 -11.73 15.47
CA ARG A 26 -1.93 -12.50 15.49
C ARG A 26 -1.06 -12.00 16.63
N LEU A 27 -0.75 -12.85 17.59
CA LEU A 27 0.05 -12.51 18.76
C LEU A 27 1.33 -13.36 18.84
N TYR A 28 2.46 -12.70 19.05
CA TYR A 28 3.77 -13.32 19.28
C TYR A 28 4.17 -13.29 20.76
N GLY A 29 3.29 -12.76 21.61
CA GLY A 29 3.49 -12.60 23.06
C GLY A 29 2.59 -11.49 23.59
N PRO A 30 2.65 -11.18 24.90
CA PRO A 30 1.86 -10.11 25.49
C PRO A 30 2.12 -8.78 24.76
N GLU A 31 1.05 -8.15 24.29
CA GLU A 31 1.09 -6.85 23.59
C GLU A 31 2.01 -6.81 22.32
N LYS A 32 2.36 -7.97 21.74
CA LYS A 32 3.18 -8.06 20.52
C LYS A 32 2.39 -8.69 19.39
N GLY A 33 2.14 -7.96 18.33
CA GLY A 33 1.35 -8.40 17.17
C GLY A 33 0.17 -7.48 16.89
N CYS A 34 -0.98 -8.03 16.51
CA CYS A 34 -2.25 -7.29 16.41
C CYS A 34 -3.38 -8.14 16.97
N GLN A 35 -4.41 -7.50 17.51
CA GLN A 35 -5.51 -8.16 18.20
C GLN A 35 -6.83 -7.50 17.88
N ASP A 36 -7.78 -8.32 17.41
CA ASP A 36 -9.19 -7.98 17.18
C ASP A 36 -9.39 -6.74 16.28
N VAL A 37 -8.69 -6.74 15.14
CA VAL A 37 -8.75 -5.63 14.19
C VAL A 37 -9.85 -5.90 13.17
N SER A 38 -10.79 -4.95 13.05
CA SER A 38 -11.90 -5.01 12.10
C SER A 38 -12.08 -3.67 11.41
N PHE A 39 -12.21 -3.68 10.09
CA PHE A 39 -12.51 -2.50 9.27
C PHE A 39 -12.88 -2.89 7.84
N ASP A 40 -13.52 -1.96 7.14
CA ASP A 40 -13.73 -2.03 5.71
C ASP A 40 -12.81 -1.02 5.00
N LEU A 41 -12.31 -1.38 3.81
CA LEU A 41 -11.58 -0.49 2.91
C LEU A 41 -12.33 -0.39 1.59
N TYR A 42 -12.49 0.83 1.10
CA TYR A 42 -13.25 1.11 -0.12
C TYR A 42 -12.33 1.36 -1.32
N PRO A 43 -12.82 1.17 -2.56
CA PRO A 43 -12.07 1.55 -3.76
C PRO A 43 -11.68 3.03 -3.73
N GLY A 44 -10.42 3.32 -4.08
CA GLY A 44 -9.86 4.68 -4.08
C GLY A 44 -9.61 5.29 -2.69
N GLU A 45 -9.86 4.55 -1.60
CA GLU A 45 -9.62 5.00 -0.23
C GLU A 45 -8.17 4.72 0.20
N VAL A 46 -7.56 5.67 0.89
CA VAL A 46 -6.26 5.53 1.55
C VAL A 46 -6.45 5.43 3.06
N LEU A 47 -6.19 4.25 3.62
CA LEU A 47 -6.19 4.00 5.06
C LEU A 47 -4.77 4.09 5.62
N GLY A 48 -4.51 5.05 6.48
CA GLY A 48 -3.26 5.19 7.23
C GLY A 48 -3.31 4.40 8.55
N ILE A 49 -2.27 3.64 8.84
CA ILE A 49 -2.09 2.95 10.11
C ILE A 49 -0.89 3.58 10.80
N VAL A 50 -1.13 4.26 11.93
CA VAL A 50 -0.12 5.01 12.67
C VAL A 50 0.03 4.53 14.11
N GLY A 51 1.15 4.86 14.75
CA GLY A 51 1.44 4.49 16.14
C GLY A 51 2.95 4.29 16.36
N GLU A 52 3.35 4.13 17.62
CA GLU A 52 4.75 3.91 18.00
C GLU A 52 5.35 2.63 17.41
N SER A 53 6.68 2.53 17.42
CA SER A 53 7.39 1.30 17.05
C SER A 53 6.95 0.15 17.98
N GLY A 54 6.70 -1.03 17.39
CA GLY A 54 6.22 -2.19 18.14
C GLY A 54 4.72 -2.20 18.46
N SER A 55 3.92 -1.21 18.02
CA SER A 55 2.47 -1.20 18.26
C SER A 55 1.68 -2.26 17.48
N GLY A 56 2.32 -2.96 16.52
CA GLY A 56 1.71 -4.06 15.76
C GLY A 56 1.40 -3.74 14.30
N LYS A 57 1.72 -2.55 13.79
CA LYS A 57 1.42 -2.09 12.42
C LYS A 57 1.95 -3.02 11.32
N SER A 58 3.23 -3.39 11.37
CA SER A 58 3.84 -4.28 10.37
C SER A 58 3.28 -5.70 10.44
N THR A 59 2.87 -6.16 11.65
CA THR A 59 2.16 -7.44 11.79
C THR A 59 0.80 -7.37 11.12
N LEU A 60 0.04 -6.30 11.36
CA LEU A 60 -1.25 -6.08 10.71
C LEU A 60 -1.08 -6.00 9.19
N LEU A 61 -0.11 -5.23 8.68
CA LEU A 61 0.16 -5.12 7.26
C LEU A 61 0.53 -6.47 6.62
N SER A 62 1.32 -7.29 7.33
CA SER A 62 1.70 -8.64 6.89
C SER A 62 0.50 -9.59 6.81
N LEU A 63 -0.43 -9.47 7.75
CA LEU A 63 -1.71 -10.19 7.69
C LEU A 63 -2.54 -9.69 6.50
N LEU A 64 -2.80 -8.39 6.41
CA LEU A 64 -3.62 -7.80 5.35
C LEU A 64 -3.13 -8.19 3.95
N SER A 65 -1.83 -8.28 3.77
CA SER A 65 -1.20 -8.68 2.50
C SER A 65 -1.08 -10.20 2.31
N GLY A 66 -1.58 -11.02 3.24
CA GLY A 66 -1.52 -12.50 3.17
C GLY A 66 -0.13 -13.09 3.31
N ARG A 67 0.84 -12.33 3.85
CA ARG A 67 2.23 -12.78 4.06
C ARG A 67 2.39 -13.64 5.31
N CYS A 68 1.47 -13.54 6.26
CA CYS A 68 1.40 -14.44 7.40
C CYS A 68 -0.06 -14.86 7.66
N LEU A 69 -0.24 -15.96 8.37
CA LEU A 69 -1.55 -16.46 8.74
C LEU A 69 -2.00 -15.86 10.08
N PRO A 70 -3.28 -15.54 10.26
CA PRO A 70 -3.82 -15.09 11.53
C PRO A 70 -3.96 -16.24 12.53
N ASP A 71 -4.04 -15.89 13.83
CA ASP A 71 -4.48 -16.82 14.88
C ASP A 71 -6.02 -16.86 14.95
N ALA A 72 -6.69 -15.75 14.59
CA ALA A 72 -8.15 -15.62 14.53
C ALA A 72 -8.55 -14.51 13.55
N GLY A 73 -9.82 -14.54 13.13
CA GLY A 73 -10.40 -13.57 12.20
C GLY A 73 -10.18 -13.93 10.74
N GLY A 74 -10.57 -13.03 9.84
CA GLY A 74 -10.53 -13.28 8.41
C GLY A 74 -10.46 -12.00 7.59
N ILE A 75 -10.21 -12.16 6.30
CA ILE A 75 -10.18 -11.09 5.31
C ILE A 75 -10.94 -11.55 4.07
N ASP A 76 -11.98 -10.80 3.71
CA ASP A 76 -12.68 -10.95 2.45
C ASP A 76 -12.24 -9.87 1.47
N TYR A 77 -11.81 -10.27 0.30
CA TYR A 77 -11.40 -9.39 -0.80
C TYR A 77 -12.34 -9.52 -1.98
N ARG A 78 -12.83 -8.39 -2.52
CA ARG A 78 -13.66 -8.33 -3.72
C ARG A 78 -12.79 -8.21 -4.96
N ARG A 79 -12.72 -9.30 -5.71
CA ARG A 79 -11.95 -9.38 -6.96
C ARG A 79 -12.50 -8.45 -8.04
N LYS A 80 -11.69 -8.25 -9.10
CA LYS A 80 -12.07 -7.47 -10.27
C LYS A 80 -13.32 -7.99 -11.00
N ASP A 81 -13.60 -9.28 -10.89
CA ASP A 81 -14.83 -9.91 -11.44
C ASP A 81 -16.05 -9.81 -10.50
N GLY A 82 -15.94 -9.07 -9.39
CA GLY A 82 -16.99 -8.86 -8.40
C GLY A 82 -17.15 -9.96 -7.36
N ARG A 83 -16.45 -11.09 -7.48
CA ARG A 83 -16.53 -12.19 -6.52
C ARG A 83 -15.74 -11.88 -5.25
N TRP A 84 -16.32 -12.25 -4.11
CA TRP A 84 -15.65 -12.24 -2.83
C TRP A 84 -14.77 -13.49 -2.66
N VAL A 85 -13.60 -13.30 -2.12
CA VAL A 85 -12.65 -14.37 -1.80
C VAL A 85 -12.17 -14.17 -0.37
N ASP A 86 -12.41 -15.19 0.47
CA ASP A 86 -11.75 -15.27 1.78
C ASP A 86 -10.26 -15.59 1.57
N LEU A 87 -9.41 -14.66 1.94
CA LEU A 87 -7.98 -14.72 1.69
C LEU A 87 -7.32 -15.94 2.32
N TYR A 88 -7.79 -16.36 3.48
CA TYR A 88 -7.13 -17.43 4.24
C TYR A 88 -7.71 -18.81 3.93
N SER A 89 -8.95 -18.88 3.43
CA SER A 89 -9.54 -20.10 2.88
C SER A 89 -9.13 -20.36 1.42
N ALA A 90 -8.64 -19.32 0.72
CA ALA A 90 -8.16 -19.44 -0.65
C ALA A 90 -6.92 -20.34 -0.75
N SER A 91 -6.83 -21.10 -1.84
CA SER A 91 -5.63 -21.90 -2.14
C SER A 91 -4.38 -21.01 -2.28
N GLU A 92 -3.20 -21.59 -2.03
CA GLU A 92 -1.94 -20.87 -2.19
C GLU A 92 -1.77 -20.32 -3.63
N ALA A 93 -2.25 -21.05 -4.63
CA ALA A 93 -2.21 -20.62 -6.02
C ALA A 93 -3.09 -19.38 -6.27
N GLU A 94 -4.29 -19.32 -5.69
CA GLU A 94 -5.18 -18.18 -5.77
C GLU A 94 -4.60 -16.96 -5.06
N ARG A 95 -4.08 -17.12 -3.84
CA ARG A 95 -3.39 -16.03 -3.11
C ARG A 95 -2.21 -15.48 -3.90
N ARG A 96 -1.36 -16.36 -4.46
CA ARG A 96 -0.24 -15.93 -5.32
C ARG A 96 -0.73 -15.17 -6.55
N THR A 97 -1.86 -15.56 -7.13
CA THR A 97 -2.45 -14.87 -8.28
C THR A 97 -2.89 -13.47 -7.89
N LEU A 98 -3.63 -13.31 -6.78
CA LEU A 98 -4.04 -12.01 -6.25
C LEU A 98 -2.83 -11.08 -6.03
N LEU A 99 -1.81 -11.56 -5.32
CA LEU A 99 -0.58 -10.81 -5.01
C LEU A 99 0.19 -10.37 -6.26
N ARG A 100 0.07 -11.10 -7.37
CA ARG A 100 0.79 -10.81 -8.63
C ARG A 100 0.01 -9.93 -9.59
N THR A 101 -1.33 -9.97 -9.54
CA THR A 101 -2.17 -9.35 -10.58
C THR A 101 -3.06 -8.24 -10.07
N GLU A 102 -3.55 -8.32 -8.83
CA GLU A 102 -4.53 -7.38 -8.29
C GLU A 102 -3.98 -6.54 -7.11
N TRP A 103 -2.87 -6.99 -6.49
CA TRP A 103 -2.29 -6.33 -5.33
C TRP A 103 -0.85 -5.87 -5.59
N GLY A 104 -0.47 -4.75 -4.97
CA GLY A 104 0.91 -4.27 -4.89
C GLY A 104 1.41 -4.27 -3.45
N PHE A 105 2.72 -4.40 -3.27
CA PHE A 105 3.35 -4.24 -1.96
C PHE A 105 4.64 -3.44 -2.10
N VAL A 106 4.70 -2.30 -1.42
CA VAL A 106 5.86 -1.42 -1.36
C VAL A 106 6.54 -1.63 -0.01
N GLU A 107 7.74 -2.19 -0.05
CA GLU A 107 8.57 -2.46 1.14
C GLU A 107 9.20 -1.18 1.67
N GLN A 108 9.48 -1.14 2.97
CA GLN A 108 10.21 -0.07 3.62
C GLN A 108 11.63 0.08 3.01
N ASN A 109 12.35 -1.03 2.88
CA ASN A 109 13.63 -1.04 2.18
C ASN A 109 13.40 -1.47 0.72
N PRO A 110 13.64 -0.59 -0.27
CA PRO A 110 13.39 -0.92 -1.68
C PRO A 110 14.20 -2.11 -2.20
N ARG A 111 15.31 -2.47 -1.55
CA ARG A 111 16.12 -3.64 -1.92
C ARG A 111 15.39 -4.96 -1.69
N ASP A 112 14.46 -5.00 -0.74
CA ASP A 112 13.65 -6.19 -0.47
C ASP A 112 12.54 -6.37 -1.51
N GLY A 113 12.09 -5.25 -2.11
CA GLY A 113 11.08 -5.22 -3.17
C GLY A 113 11.62 -5.29 -4.60
N LEU A 114 12.94 -5.13 -4.81
CA LEU A 114 13.58 -5.09 -6.13
C LEU A 114 14.55 -6.24 -6.34
N ARG A 115 14.65 -6.70 -7.58
CA ARG A 115 15.71 -7.64 -8.01
C ARG A 115 16.94 -6.83 -8.42
N MET A 116 17.90 -6.70 -7.51
CA MET A 116 19.06 -5.81 -7.65
C MET A 116 20.04 -6.22 -8.78
N ALA A 117 19.94 -7.47 -9.25
CA ALA A 117 20.81 -8.04 -10.30
C ALA A 117 20.20 -7.98 -11.71
N VAL A 118 18.99 -7.46 -11.87
CA VAL A 118 18.33 -7.30 -13.17
C VAL A 118 17.99 -5.82 -13.42
N SER A 119 17.86 -5.43 -14.69
CA SER A 119 17.65 -4.04 -15.07
C SER A 119 16.35 -3.45 -14.51
N ALA A 120 16.24 -2.11 -14.50
CA ALA A 120 15.03 -1.40 -14.11
C ALA A 120 13.81 -1.84 -14.93
N GLY A 121 13.97 -1.95 -16.25
CA GLY A 121 12.92 -2.43 -17.15
C GLY A 121 12.50 -3.86 -16.87
N ALA A 122 13.45 -4.75 -16.54
CA ALA A 122 13.13 -6.13 -16.20
C ALA A 122 12.39 -6.22 -14.84
N ASN A 123 12.73 -5.37 -13.87
CA ASN A 123 11.98 -5.27 -12.60
C ASN A 123 10.51 -4.88 -12.84
N ILE A 124 10.25 -3.89 -13.69
CA ILE A 124 8.89 -3.45 -14.04
C ILE A 124 8.19 -4.54 -14.86
N GLY A 125 8.84 -5.05 -15.91
CA GLY A 125 8.25 -6.02 -16.83
C GLY A 125 7.87 -7.36 -16.20
N GLU A 126 8.55 -7.78 -15.12
CA GLU A 126 8.27 -9.04 -14.41
C GLU A 126 6.80 -9.14 -13.95
N ARG A 127 6.19 -8.04 -13.49
CA ARG A 127 4.79 -8.00 -13.06
C ARG A 127 3.83 -8.21 -14.23
N LEU A 128 4.13 -7.62 -15.38
CA LEU A 128 3.35 -7.81 -16.61
C LEU A 128 3.49 -9.24 -17.16
N MET A 129 4.68 -9.83 -17.04
CA MET A 129 4.89 -11.24 -17.38
C MET A 129 4.05 -12.18 -16.51
N ALA A 130 3.85 -11.84 -15.23
CA ALA A 130 2.98 -12.60 -14.34
C ALA A 130 1.50 -12.56 -14.77
N GLN A 131 1.09 -11.51 -15.51
CA GLN A 131 -0.23 -11.38 -16.14
C GLN A 131 -0.32 -12.05 -17.53
N GLY A 132 0.72 -12.75 -17.96
CA GLY A 132 0.75 -13.46 -19.25
C GLY A 132 1.33 -12.68 -20.44
N LYS A 133 1.72 -11.41 -20.27
CA LYS A 133 2.36 -10.65 -21.34
C LYS A 133 3.74 -11.22 -21.64
N ARG A 134 4.08 -11.40 -22.93
CA ARG A 134 5.34 -12.03 -23.37
C ARG A 134 6.08 -11.22 -24.44
N ASN A 135 5.44 -10.22 -25.03
CA ASN A 135 6.07 -9.39 -26.05
C ASN A 135 7.12 -8.46 -25.42
N TYR A 136 8.38 -8.65 -25.79
CA TYR A 136 9.49 -7.86 -25.24
C TYR A 136 9.33 -6.35 -25.51
N GLN A 137 8.88 -5.97 -26.71
CA GLN A 137 8.73 -4.55 -27.07
C GLN A 137 7.64 -3.88 -26.23
N GLU A 138 6.51 -4.57 -26.00
CA GLU A 138 5.44 -4.07 -25.11
C GLU A 138 5.90 -3.96 -23.66
N LEU A 139 6.65 -4.96 -23.16
CA LEU A 139 7.19 -4.93 -21.80
C LEU A 139 8.18 -3.76 -21.63
N ARG A 140 9.03 -3.54 -22.63
CA ARG A 140 10.02 -2.45 -22.61
C ARG A 140 9.35 -1.09 -22.71
N ALA A 141 8.37 -0.92 -23.60
CA ALA A 141 7.60 0.32 -23.73
C ALA A 141 6.90 0.67 -22.40
N ALA A 142 6.20 -0.29 -21.79
CA ALA A 142 5.59 -0.10 -20.48
C ALA A 142 6.62 0.27 -19.41
N GLY A 143 7.80 -0.32 -19.44
CA GLY A 143 8.89 0.03 -18.53
C GLY A 143 9.37 1.47 -18.71
N ILE A 144 9.52 1.95 -19.93
CA ILE A 144 9.89 3.32 -20.28
C ILE A 144 8.83 4.31 -19.77
N ASP A 145 7.55 4.03 -20.04
CA ASP A 145 6.45 4.88 -19.61
C ASP A 145 6.40 4.99 -18.09
N TRP A 146 6.54 3.87 -17.37
CA TRP A 146 6.52 3.86 -15.92
C TRP A 146 7.75 4.52 -15.28
N LEU A 147 8.95 4.41 -15.89
CA LEU A 147 10.10 5.20 -15.42
C LEU A 147 9.82 6.69 -15.52
N SER A 148 9.21 7.16 -16.61
CA SER A 148 8.79 8.56 -16.76
C SER A 148 7.77 8.95 -15.69
N GLN A 149 6.74 8.14 -15.45
CA GLN A 149 5.70 8.41 -14.44
C GLN A 149 6.26 8.53 -13.02
N VAL A 150 7.32 7.78 -12.70
CA VAL A 150 7.98 7.87 -11.40
C VAL A 150 9.20 8.81 -11.40
N GLU A 151 9.29 9.69 -12.40
CA GLU A 151 10.36 10.70 -12.54
C GLU A 151 11.78 10.10 -12.51
N ILE A 152 11.97 8.97 -13.15
CA ILE A 152 13.28 8.38 -13.45
C ILE A 152 13.52 8.54 -14.95
N ASP A 153 14.72 8.98 -15.34
CA ASP A 153 15.09 9.10 -16.75
C ASP A 153 14.88 7.76 -17.49
N PRO A 154 14.00 7.71 -18.51
CA PRO A 154 13.73 6.50 -19.28
C PRO A 154 14.95 5.87 -19.95
N LEU A 155 16.00 6.65 -20.21
CA LEU A 155 17.27 6.14 -20.75
C LEU A 155 17.95 5.15 -19.81
N ARG A 156 17.57 5.16 -18.52
CA ARG A 156 18.09 4.26 -17.50
C ARG A 156 17.35 2.92 -17.41
N ILE A 157 16.52 2.60 -18.41
CA ILE A 157 15.70 1.36 -18.47
C ILE A 157 16.56 0.08 -18.33
N ASP A 158 17.80 0.12 -18.84
CA ASP A 158 18.74 -1.00 -18.83
C ASP A 158 19.69 -0.98 -17.61
N ASP A 159 19.66 0.08 -16.81
CA ASP A 159 20.48 0.22 -15.60
C ASP A 159 20.03 -0.77 -14.50
N LEU A 160 20.99 -1.19 -13.68
CA LEU A 160 20.71 -2.01 -12.50
C LEU A 160 20.28 -1.14 -11.32
N PRO A 161 19.30 -1.57 -10.51
CA PRO A 161 18.82 -0.79 -9.35
C PRO A 161 19.93 -0.41 -8.37
N ARG A 162 21.01 -1.19 -8.27
CA ARG A 162 22.17 -0.87 -7.41
C ARG A 162 22.89 0.44 -7.78
N THR A 163 22.70 0.95 -9.01
CA THR A 163 23.26 2.23 -9.47
C THR A 163 22.36 3.42 -9.20
N PHE A 164 21.16 3.18 -8.66
CA PHE A 164 20.16 4.19 -8.34
C PHE A 164 20.36 4.67 -6.89
N SER A 165 20.04 5.94 -6.63
CA SER A 165 19.92 6.45 -5.26
C SER A 165 18.78 5.76 -4.50
N GLY A 166 18.75 5.85 -3.17
CA GLY A 166 17.68 5.28 -2.35
C GLY A 166 16.28 5.73 -2.80
N GLY A 167 16.10 7.03 -3.03
CA GLY A 167 14.83 7.57 -3.54
C GLY A 167 14.48 7.07 -4.94
N MET A 168 15.46 6.90 -5.83
CA MET A 168 15.22 6.29 -7.15
C MET A 168 14.86 4.81 -7.04
N GLN A 169 15.50 4.06 -6.13
CA GLN A 169 15.14 2.66 -5.88
C GLN A 169 13.70 2.56 -5.37
N GLN A 170 13.28 3.46 -4.48
CA GLN A 170 11.91 3.51 -3.98
C GLN A 170 10.90 3.82 -5.09
N ARG A 171 11.18 4.81 -5.95
CA ARG A 171 10.37 5.13 -7.13
C ARG A 171 10.29 3.96 -8.11
N LEU A 172 11.38 3.28 -8.36
CA LEU A 172 11.40 2.06 -9.20
C LEU A 172 10.55 0.94 -8.58
N GLN A 173 10.60 0.75 -7.27
CA GLN A 173 9.75 -0.21 -6.57
C GLN A 173 8.27 0.11 -6.72
N ILE A 174 7.90 1.39 -6.65
CA ILE A 174 6.53 1.86 -6.89
C ILE A 174 6.11 1.55 -8.33
N ALA A 175 6.92 1.94 -9.34
CA ALA A 175 6.65 1.63 -10.74
C ALA A 175 6.43 0.13 -10.98
N ARG A 176 7.32 -0.71 -10.41
CA ARG A 176 7.20 -2.17 -10.47
C ARG A 176 5.86 -2.67 -9.92
N ASN A 177 5.39 -2.09 -8.83
CA ASN A 177 4.12 -2.53 -8.23
C ASN A 177 2.90 -2.01 -8.99
N LEU A 178 2.94 -0.79 -9.51
CA LEU A 178 1.78 -0.15 -10.13
C LEU A 178 1.58 -0.53 -11.60
N VAL A 179 2.61 -0.97 -12.32
CA VAL A 179 2.54 -1.34 -13.74
C VAL A 179 1.51 -2.43 -14.04
N SER A 180 1.23 -3.30 -13.07
CA SER A 180 0.21 -4.36 -13.20
C SER A 180 -1.23 -3.86 -13.12
N GLY A 181 -1.45 -2.56 -12.81
CA GLY A 181 -2.78 -1.99 -12.56
C GLY A 181 -3.45 -2.63 -11.35
N PRO A 182 -2.79 -2.66 -10.16
CA PRO A 182 -3.39 -3.24 -8.96
C PRO A 182 -4.60 -2.43 -8.52
N ARG A 183 -5.53 -3.06 -7.79
CA ARG A 183 -6.66 -2.38 -7.15
C ARG A 183 -6.35 -2.00 -5.69
N LEU A 184 -5.42 -2.74 -5.06
CA LEU A 184 -5.03 -2.56 -3.67
C LEU A 184 -3.51 -2.54 -3.55
N VAL A 185 -2.97 -1.55 -2.84
CA VAL A 185 -1.54 -1.43 -2.58
C VAL A 185 -1.30 -1.32 -1.08
N PHE A 186 -0.41 -2.17 -0.59
CA PHE A 186 0.12 -2.09 0.77
C PHE A 186 1.45 -1.37 0.75
N MET A 187 1.67 -0.43 1.67
CA MET A 187 2.90 0.34 1.76
C MET A 187 3.42 0.32 3.20
N ASP A 188 4.62 -0.20 3.41
CA ASP A 188 5.30 -0.20 4.71
C ASP A 188 6.33 0.92 4.71
N GLU A 189 6.07 1.98 5.46
CA GLU A 189 6.94 3.16 5.61
C GLU A 189 7.62 3.63 4.29
N PRO A 190 6.86 3.93 3.23
CA PRO A 190 7.41 4.10 1.87
C PRO A 190 8.39 5.27 1.74
N THR A 191 8.47 6.15 2.71
CA THR A 191 9.39 7.31 2.75
C THR A 191 10.50 7.15 3.79
N GLY A 192 10.52 6.02 4.50
CA GLY A 192 11.49 5.76 5.56
C GLY A 192 12.94 5.81 5.07
N GLY A 193 13.82 6.49 5.81
CA GLY A 193 15.25 6.57 5.50
C GLY A 193 15.61 7.47 4.30
N LEU A 194 14.68 8.27 3.80
CA LEU A 194 14.93 9.27 2.75
C LEU A 194 15.14 10.66 3.37
N ASP A 195 15.98 11.47 2.70
CA ASP A 195 16.15 12.88 3.06
C ASP A 195 14.82 13.63 2.89
N VAL A 196 14.57 14.66 3.69
CA VAL A 196 13.31 15.43 3.73
C VAL A 196 12.87 15.93 2.33
N SER A 197 13.81 16.42 1.53
CA SER A 197 13.51 16.93 0.18
C SER A 197 13.13 15.80 -0.79
N VAL A 198 13.72 14.62 -0.66
CA VAL A 198 13.40 13.42 -1.46
C VAL A 198 12.08 12.84 -1.01
N GLN A 199 11.82 12.83 0.30
CA GLN A 199 10.55 12.40 0.89
C GLN A 199 9.39 13.24 0.37
N ALA A 200 9.49 14.58 0.41
CA ALA A 200 8.43 15.48 -0.06
C ALA A 200 8.07 15.20 -1.55
N ARG A 201 9.07 15.09 -2.41
CA ARG A 201 8.85 14.76 -3.84
C ARG A 201 8.21 13.39 -4.04
N LEU A 202 8.62 12.39 -3.25
CA LEU A 202 8.04 11.05 -3.33
C LEU A 202 6.58 11.05 -2.88
N LEU A 203 6.22 11.83 -1.86
CA LEU A 203 4.84 11.95 -1.37
C LEU A 203 3.95 12.64 -2.40
N ASP A 204 4.42 13.72 -3.05
CA ASP A 204 3.67 14.38 -4.12
C ASP A 204 3.43 13.42 -5.29
N LEU A 205 4.44 12.65 -5.68
CA LEU A 205 4.33 11.62 -6.71
C LEU A 205 3.30 10.54 -6.31
N LEU A 206 3.39 9.99 -5.10
CA LEU A 206 2.46 8.98 -4.60
C LEU A 206 1.02 9.50 -4.57
N ARG A 207 0.82 10.73 -4.08
CA ARG A 207 -0.50 11.38 -4.04
C ARG A 207 -1.11 11.52 -5.44
N GLY A 208 -0.29 11.90 -6.42
CA GLY A 208 -0.69 11.97 -7.83
C GLY A 208 -1.13 10.60 -8.35
N LEU A 209 -0.26 9.60 -8.23
CA LEU A 209 -0.51 8.24 -8.72
C LEU A 209 -1.72 7.56 -8.06
N VAL A 210 -1.89 7.71 -6.74
CA VAL A 210 -3.04 7.15 -6.01
C VAL A 210 -4.35 7.71 -6.54
N ARG A 211 -4.42 9.02 -6.76
CA ARG A 211 -5.62 9.69 -7.30
C ARG A 211 -5.89 9.36 -8.76
N GLU A 212 -4.85 9.41 -9.60
CA GLU A 212 -4.97 9.15 -11.04
C GLU A 212 -5.42 7.72 -11.34
N LEU A 213 -4.87 6.75 -10.58
CA LEU A 213 -5.14 5.34 -10.76
C LEU A 213 -6.32 4.81 -9.92
N ASP A 214 -6.96 5.68 -9.11
CA ASP A 214 -8.07 5.32 -8.20
C ASP A 214 -7.73 4.12 -7.30
N LEU A 215 -6.52 4.16 -6.70
CA LEU A 215 -5.98 3.05 -5.91
C LEU A 215 -6.56 3.01 -4.51
N ALA A 216 -6.99 1.85 -4.05
CA ALA A 216 -7.13 1.60 -2.63
C ALA A 216 -5.75 1.34 -2.02
N VAL A 217 -5.42 2.00 -0.90
CA VAL A 217 -4.10 1.90 -0.27
C VAL A 217 -4.23 1.66 1.23
N VAL A 218 -3.43 0.74 1.75
CA VAL A 218 -3.14 0.66 3.19
C VAL A 218 -1.69 1.06 3.39
N ILE A 219 -1.47 2.19 4.07
CA ILE A 219 -0.14 2.71 4.37
C ILE A 219 0.16 2.63 5.86
N VAL A 220 1.28 2.02 6.21
CA VAL A 220 1.85 2.04 7.56
C VAL A 220 2.92 3.12 7.61
N THR A 221 2.82 4.00 8.60
CA THR A 221 3.83 5.03 8.85
C THR A 221 3.85 5.44 10.33
N HIS A 222 5.00 5.89 10.81
CA HIS A 222 5.12 6.57 12.10
C HIS A 222 5.14 8.10 11.94
N ASP A 223 5.18 8.59 10.70
CA ASP A 223 5.19 10.02 10.37
C ASP A 223 3.75 10.51 10.11
N LEU A 224 3.24 11.34 11.03
CA LEU A 224 1.88 11.91 10.91
C LEU A 224 1.75 12.92 9.77
N ALA A 225 2.86 13.55 9.33
CA ALA A 225 2.82 14.43 8.15
C ALA A 225 2.57 13.63 6.88
N VAL A 226 3.20 12.44 6.75
CA VAL A 226 2.93 11.50 5.67
C VAL A 226 1.48 11.04 5.70
N ALA A 227 0.98 10.67 6.87
CA ALA A 227 -0.40 10.24 7.07
C ALA A 227 -1.40 11.36 6.70
N ARG A 228 -1.17 12.61 7.14
CA ARG A 228 -2.00 13.78 6.81
C ARG A 228 -2.06 14.07 5.31
N LEU A 229 -0.94 13.86 4.62
CA LEU A 229 -0.84 14.17 3.19
C LEU A 229 -1.53 13.14 2.29
N LEU A 230 -1.50 11.87 2.69
CA LEU A 230 -1.92 10.76 1.84
C LEU A 230 -3.23 10.09 2.29
N ALA A 231 -3.48 9.96 3.59
CA ALA A 231 -4.57 9.15 4.10
C ALA A 231 -5.89 9.91 4.17
N ASP A 232 -6.98 9.25 3.77
CA ASP A 232 -8.35 9.74 3.95
C ASP A 232 -8.85 9.43 5.38
N ARG A 233 -8.46 8.28 5.89
CA ARG A 233 -8.82 7.78 7.22
C ARG A 233 -7.60 7.23 7.94
N LEU A 234 -7.56 7.37 9.26
CA LEU A 234 -6.49 6.85 10.12
C LEU A 234 -7.00 5.79 11.09
N MET A 235 -6.13 4.83 11.36
CA MET A 235 -6.22 3.90 12.48
C MET A 235 -4.99 4.09 13.37
N VAL A 236 -5.20 4.45 14.63
CA VAL A 236 -4.14 4.60 15.62
C VAL A 236 -3.96 3.28 16.36
N MET A 237 -2.78 2.70 16.29
CA MET A 237 -2.45 1.44 16.97
C MET A 237 -1.55 1.67 18.18
N ARG A 238 -1.89 1.00 19.29
CA ARG A 238 -1.10 0.94 20.50
C ARG A 238 -1.20 -0.45 21.11
N ARG A 239 -0.06 -1.04 21.53
CA ARG A 239 0.00 -2.34 22.22
C ARG A 239 -0.88 -3.41 21.56
N SER A 240 -0.67 -3.60 20.27
CA SER A 240 -1.36 -4.59 19.43
C SER A 240 -2.85 -4.32 19.14
N ARG A 241 -3.43 -3.21 19.58
CA ARG A 241 -4.84 -2.87 19.38
C ARG A 241 -5.02 -1.55 18.64
N VAL A 242 -6.13 -1.44 17.91
CA VAL A 242 -6.62 -0.17 17.42
C VAL A 242 -7.28 0.55 18.60
N VAL A 243 -6.78 1.74 18.92
CA VAL A 243 -7.29 2.56 20.03
C VAL A 243 -8.19 3.69 19.56
N GLU A 244 -8.01 4.12 18.31
CA GLU A 244 -8.85 5.15 17.69
C GLU A 244 -8.84 4.98 16.17
N SER A 245 -9.96 5.28 15.51
CA SER A 245 -10.08 5.29 14.05
C SER A 245 -11.11 6.33 13.62
N GLY A 246 -10.82 7.06 12.55
CA GLY A 246 -11.68 8.11 12.02
C GLY A 246 -11.08 8.79 10.79
N LEU A 247 -11.70 9.87 10.31
CA LEU A 247 -11.14 10.70 9.25
C LEU A 247 -9.79 11.28 9.68
N THR A 248 -8.88 11.43 8.74
CA THR A 248 -7.52 11.90 9.04
C THR A 248 -7.50 13.23 9.76
N ASP A 249 -8.25 14.23 9.28
CA ASP A 249 -8.31 15.54 9.92
C ASP A 249 -8.93 15.46 11.32
N GLN A 250 -9.96 14.61 11.52
CA GLN A 250 -10.55 14.41 12.84
C GLN A 250 -9.54 13.85 13.84
N ILE A 251 -8.80 12.79 13.45
CA ILE A 251 -7.82 12.18 14.35
C ILE A 251 -6.62 13.09 14.63
N LEU A 252 -6.22 13.92 13.66
CA LEU A 252 -5.05 14.78 13.81
C LEU A 252 -5.35 16.13 14.44
N ASP A 253 -6.58 16.65 14.31
CA ASP A 253 -6.93 17.97 14.81
C ASP A 253 -7.74 17.89 16.11
N ASP A 254 -8.53 16.83 16.34
CA ASP A 254 -9.35 16.62 17.55
C ASP A 254 -9.33 15.15 18.02
N PRO A 255 -8.14 14.59 18.36
CA PRO A 255 -8.01 13.22 18.84
C PRO A 255 -8.75 13.02 20.16
N GLN A 256 -9.56 11.96 20.26
CA GLN A 256 -10.36 11.67 21.45
C GLN A 256 -9.66 10.73 22.43
N HIS A 257 -8.85 9.78 21.92
CA HIS A 257 -8.13 8.86 22.79
C HIS A 257 -6.87 9.50 23.39
N PRO A 258 -6.58 9.34 24.71
CA PRO A 258 -5.40 9.96 25.35
C PRO A 258 -4.07 9.66 24.68
N TYR A 259 -3.92 8.46 24.11
CA TYR A 259 -2.71 8.12 23.38
C TYR A 259 -2.61 8.85 22.03
N SER A 260 -3.71 9.03 21.32
CA SER A 260 -3.72 9.82 20.07
C SER A 260 -3.38 11.26 20.32
N GLN A 261 -3.91 11.84 21.43
CA GLN A 261 -3.56 13.20 21.87
C GLN A 261 -2.04 13.32 22.14
N LEU A 262 -1.47 12.34 22.83
CA LEU A 262 -0.01 12.29 23.07
C LEU A 262 0.76 12.17 21.76
N LEU A 263 0.33 11.29 20.86
CA LEU A 263 0.99 11.06 19.58
C LEU A 263 1.02 12.32 18.72
N VAL A 264 -0.13 13.00 18.59
CA VAL A 264 -0.25 14.25 17.81
C VAL A 264 0.55 15.39 18.45
N SER A 265 0.48 15.55 19.77
CA SER A 265 1.20 16.62 20.47
C SER A 265 2.73 16.46 20.38
N SER A 266 3.25 15.23 20.28
CA SER A 266 4.68 14.96 20.15
C SER A 266 5.26 15.44 18.82
N VAL A 267 4.45 15.50 17.76
CA VAL A 267 4.87 15.98 16.43
C VAL A 267 4.86 17.51 16.32
N LEU A 268 3.96 18.17 17.09
CA LEU A 268 3.91 19.65 17.09
C LEU A 268 5.07 20.30 17.85
N GLN A 269 5.90 19.52 18.56
CA GLN A 269 7.05 20.00 19.35
C GLN A 269 8.39 19.71 18.70
N SER A 270 8.43 19.00 17.58
CA SER A 270 9.62 18.68 16.78
C SER A 270 9.72 19.56 15.55
#